data_ba7440faf51ab9b8f148c049f41a5fd6
#
_entry.id   ba7440faf51ab9b8f148c049f41a5fd6
#
_cell.length_a   1.000
_cell.length_b   1.000
_cell.length_c   1.000
_cell.angle_alpha   90.00
_cell.angle_beta   90.00
_cell.angle_gamma   90.00
#
_symmetry.space_group_name_H-M   'P 1'
#
loop_
_entity.id
_entity.type
_entity.pdbx_description
1 polymer ?
#
loop_
_entity_poly.entity_id
_entity_poly.type
_entity_poly.pdbx_seq_one_letter_code
_entity_poly.pdbx_strand_id
1 'polypeptide(L)'
;MDGNGRWARRRHLPRVAGHRAGVESVRSTVETAARIGIPSLTLYAFSEENWKRRPRGEVNFLMNLLCRYLKAEVPTLNKNNIRLEYIGRQHELPDSVQEKMEWARQATAHNTGMVLTLALNYSARSELVDAFHALVKSAAR
;
A
#
# COMPACT_ATOMS: atom_id res chain seq x y z
N MET A 1 -7.39 6.17 1.19
CA MET A 1 -6.58 6.99 2.11
C MET A 1 -6.32 8.36 1.48
N ASP A 2 -7.23 9.31 1.69
CA ASP A 2 -7.13 10.65 1.15
C ASP A 2 -7.25 11.69 2.27
N GLY A 3 -6.93 12.97 1.96
CA GLY A 3 -7.11 14.10 2.86
C GLY A 3 -5.95 14.40 3.82
N ASN A 4 -4.94 13.53 3.94
CA ASN A 4 -3.81 13.71 4.86
C ASN A 4 -3.09 15.07 4.69
N GLY A 5 -2.85 15.48 3.44
CA GLY A 5 -2.25 16.78 3.15
C GLY A 5 -3.15 17.97 3.48
N ARG A 6 -4.48 17.82 3.29
CA ARG A 6 -5.47 18.84 3.67
C ARG A 6 -5.61 18.95 5.19
N TRP A 7 -5.59 17.81 5.89
CA TRP A 7 -5.59 17.74 7.34
C TRP A 7 -4.40 18.48 7.96
N ALA A 8 -3.19 18.26 7.43
CA ALA A 8 -1.97 18.95 7.87
C ALA A 8 -2.07 20.46 7.63
N ARG A 9 -2.49 20.88 6.43
CA ARG A 9 -2.61 22.30 6.06
C ARG A 9 -3.59 23.07 6.96
N ARG A 10 -4.72 22.46 7.33
CA ARG A 10 -5.69 23.05 8.27
C ARG A 10 -5.10 23.27 9.67
N ARG A 11 -3.98 22.65 9.99
CA ARG A 11 -3.25 22.75 11.27
C ARG A 11 -1.93 23.49 11.15
N HIS A 12 -1.71 24.16 10.01
CA HIS A 12 -0.45 24.87 9.71
C HIS A 12 0.78 23.94 9.77
N LEU A 13 0.60 22.65 9.50
CA LEU A 13 1.64 21.64 9.49
C LEU A 13 2.07 21.29 8.05
N PRO A 14 3.34 20.88 7.84
CA PRO A 14 3.77 20.39 6.55
C PRO A 14 3.00 19.12 6.17
N ARG A 15 2.81 18.88 4.86
CA ARG A 15 2.05 17.72 4.33
C ARG A 15 2.53 16.39 4.89
N VAL A 16 3.83 16.27 5.10
CA VAL A 16 4.50 15.10 5.70
C VAL A 16 3.92 14.72 7.07
N ALA A 17 3.60 15.72 7.91
CA ALA A 17 2.98 15.46 9.21
C ALA A 17 1.59 14.80 9.07
N GLY A 18 0.82 15.20 8.05
CA GLY A 18 -0.45 14.56 7.74
C GLY A 18 -0.31 13.10 7.32
N HIS A 19 0.70 12.79 6.50
CA HIS A 19 0.96 11.40 6.10
C HIS A 19 1.37 10.54 7.31
N ARG A 20 2.20 11.06 8.22
CA ARG A 20 2.56 10.35 9.46
C ARG A 20 1.35 10.13 10.37
N ALA A 21 0.50 11.14 10.56
CA ALA A 21 -0.71 11.00 11.37
C ALA A 21 -1.71 10.00 10.74
N GLY A 22 -1.82 9.98 9.40
CA GLY A 22 -2.66 9.03 8.67
C GLY A 22 -2.30 7.57 8.93
N VAL A 23 -1.08 7.32 9.26
CA VAL A 23 -0.53 6.01 9.58
C VAL A 23 -1.19 5.39 10.81
N GLU A 24 -1.36 6.13 11.90
CA GLU A 24 -2.03 5.63 13.10
C GLU A 24 -3.50 5.27 12.83
N SER A 25 -4.17 6.05 11.98
CA SER A 25 -5.53 5.75 11.53
C SER A 25 -5.58 4.44 10.74
N VAL A 26 -4.58 4.19 9.88
CA VAL A 26 -4.46 2.93 9.14
C VAL A 26 -4.27 1.75 10.08
N ARG A 27 -3.34 1.84 11.02
CA ARG A 27 -3.09 0.80 12.03
C ARG A 27 -4.38 0.45 12.79
N SER A 28 -5.04 1.45 13.37
CA SER A 28 -6.29 1.27 14.10
C SER A 28 -7.38 0.63 13.25
N THR A 29 -7.49 1.01 11.97
CA THR A 29 -8.46 0.42 11.03
C THR A 29 -8.15 -1.04 10.77
N VAL A 30 -6.89 -1.37 10.46
CA VAL A 30 -6.44 -2.74 10.18
C VAL A 30 -6.65 -3.67 11.37
N GLU A 31 -6.22 -3.24 12.57
CA GLU A 31 -6.41 -4.02 13.79
C GLU A 31 -7.88 -4.23 14.12
N THR A 32 -8.70 -3.19 13.95
CA THR A 32 -10.14 -3.30 14.20
C THR A 32 -10.80 -4.24 13.20
N ALA A 33 -10.48 -4.12 11.90
CA ALA A 33 -11.02 -5.01 10.86
C ALA A 33 -10.67 -6.48 11.15
N ALA A 34 -9.41 -6.76 11.51
CA ALA A 34 -8.99 -8.12 11.87
C ALA A 34 -9.75 -8.63 13.10
N ARG A 35 -9.89 -7.79 14.15
CA ARG A 35 -10.59 -8.18 15.39
C ARG A 35 -12.06 -8.50 15.20
N ILE A 36 -12.75 -7.78 14.32
CA ILE A 36 -14.18 -8.04 14.02
C ILE A 36 -14.39 -9.11 12.94
N GLY A 37 -13.31 -9.77 12.47
CA GLY A 37 -13.39 -10.90 11.56
C GLY A 37 -13.60 -10.53 10.09
N ILE A 38 -13.23 -9.32 9.65
CA ILE A 38 -13.24 -8.98 8.22
C ILE A 38 -12.23 -9.87 7.48
N PRO A 39 -12.64 -10.66 6.47
CA PRO A 39 -11.73 -11.60 5.82
C PRO A 39 -10.74 -10.93 4.87
N SER A 40 -11.09 -9.78 4.29
CA SER A 40 -10.24 -9.05 3.34
C SER A 40 -10.43 -7.54 3.47
N LEU A 41 -9.33 -6.81 3.56
CA LEU A 41 -9.31 -5.35 3.59
C LEU A 41 -8.34 -4.83 2.54
N THR A 42 -8.83 -4.01 1.61
CA THR A 42 -7.98 -3.35 0.61
C THR A 42 -7.83 -1.86 0.93
N LEU A 43 -6.60 -1.40 1.04
CA LEU A 43 -6.27 0.00 1.26
C LEU A 43 -5.70 0.63 -0.01
N TYR A 44 -6.38 1.65 -0.52
CA TYR A 44 -5.88 2.44 -1.65
C TYR A 44 -4.78 3.40 -1.15
N ALA A 45 -3.54 2.91 -1.13
CA ALA A 45 -2.43 3.60 -0.47
C ALA A 45 -1.76 4.64 -1.37
N PHE A 46 -1.55 4.31 -2.65
CA PHE A 46 -0.85 5.20 -3.59
C PHE A 46 -1.34 4.98 -5.03
N SER A 47 -1.97 6.01 -5.63
CA SER A 47 -2.49 5.92 -6.98
C SER A 47 -1.40 6.11 -8.05
N GLU A 48 -1.61 5.53 -9.24
CA GLU A 48 -0.77 5.77 -10.42
C GLU A 48 -0.73 7.26 -10.79
N GLU A 49 -1.83 7.99 -10.63
CA GLU A 49 -1.89 9.43 -10.86
C GLU A 49 -0.95 10.19 -9.91
N ASN A 50 -0.91 9.80 -8.63
CA ASN A 50 0.02 10.38 -7.66
C ASN A 50 1.47 10.06 -8.00
N TRP A 51 1.76 8.85 -8.48
CA TRP A 51 3.09 8.45 -8.96
C TRP A 51 3.57 9.35 -10.10
N LYS A 52 2.69 9.64 -11.06
CA LYS A 52 3.03 10.41 -12.26
C LYS A 52 3.08 11.93 -12.03
N ARG A 53 2.23 12.47 -11.13
CA ARG A 53 2.00 13.92 -11.00
C ARG A 53 2.65 14.59 -9.79
N ARG A 54 3.02 13.81 -8.76
CA ARG A 54 3.66 14.42 -7.57
C ARG A 54 5.12 14.76 -7.80
N PRO A 55 5.64 15.81 -7.13
CA PRO A 55 7.07 16.10 -7.14
C PRO A 55 7.89 14.88 -6.69
N ARG A 56 8.99 14.59 -7.36
CA ARG A 56 9.87 13.45 -7.07
C ARG A 56 10.27 13.36 -5.59
N GLY A 57 10.57 14.50 -4.97
CA GLY A 57 10.92 14.55 -3.54
C GLY A 57 9.80 14.05 -2.62
N GLU A 58 8.53 14.39 -2.92
CA GLU A 58 7.37 13.89 -2.16
C GLU A 58 7.19 12.38 -2.38
N VAL A 59 7.33 11.90 -3.62
CA VAL A 59 7.25 10.47 -3.96
C VAL A 59 8.33 9.68 -3.21
N ASN A 60 9.59 10.12 -3.28
CA ASN A 60 10.70 9.46 -2.58
C ASN A 60 10.47 9.43 -1.06
N PHE A 61 9.96 10.52 -0.49
CA PHE A 61 9.60 10.54 0.92
C PHE A 61 8.51 9.50 1.26
N LEU A 62 7.46 9.40 0.44
CA LEU A 62 6.38 8.43 0.66
C LEU A 62 6.86 6.99 0.50
N MET A 63 7.75 6.70 -0.44
CA MET A 63 8.35 5.38 -0.62
C MET A 63 9.24 5.00 0.58
N ASN A 64 10.05 5.93 1.08
CA ASN A 64 10.82 5.72 2.30
C ASN A 64 9.92 5.50 3.53
N LEU A 65 8.82 6.24 3.63
CA LEU A 65 7.84 6.07 4.69
C LEU A 65 7.18 4.68 4.61
N LEU A 66 6.81 4.23 3.41
CA LEU A 66 6.28 2.89 3.18
C LEU A 66 7.27 1.81 3.64
N CYS A 67 8.54 1.89 3.24
CA CYS A 67 9.56 0.92 3.65
C CYS A 67 9.74 0.84 5.16
N ARG A 68 9.77 1.98 5.85
CA ARG A 68 9.83 2.04 7.33
C ARG A 68 8.60 1.39 7.95
N TYR A 69 7.44 1.63 7.35
CA TYR A 69 6.17 1.10 7.80
C TYR A 69 6.13 -0.42 7.72
N LEU A 70 6.42 -0.96 6.54
CA LEU A 70 6.46 -2.40 6.34
C LEU A 70 7.34 -3.09 7.38
N LYS A 71 8.53 -2.50 7.67
CA LYS A 71 9.42 -3.04 8.70
C LYS A 71 8.83 -2.98 10.11
N ALA A 72 8.13 -1.89 10.44
CA ALA A 72 7.57 -1.68 11.77
C ALA A 72 6.29 -2.49 12.02
N GLU A 73 5.47 -2.70 10.97
CA GLU A 73 4.15 -3.32 11.11
C GLU A 73 4.13 -4.84 10.96
N VAL A 74 5.12 -5.46 10.31
CA VAL A 74 5.17 -6.93 10.15
C VAL A 74 4.97 -7.68 11.48
N PRO A 75 5.60 -7.31 12.61
CA PRO A 75 5.32 -7.96 13.89
C PRO A 75 3.85 -7.85 14.32
N THR A 76 3.23 -6.69 14.12
CA THR A 76 1.81 -6.45 14.46
C THR A 76 0.89 -7.26 13.53
N LEU A 77 1.21 -7.33 12.23
CA LEU A 77 0.46 -8.15 11.27
C LEU A 77 0.52 -9.63 11.66
N ASN A 78 1.68 -10.14 12.00
CA ASN A 78 1.84 -11.53 12.45
C ASN A 78 1.10 -11.81 13.75
N LYS A 79 1.17 -10.90 14.73
CA LYS A 79 0.43 -11.02 16.00
C LYS A 79 -1.09 -11.11 15.78
N ASN A 80 -1.61 -10.40 14.78
CA ASN A 80 -3.04 -10.37 14.45
C ASN A 80 -3.43 -11.36 13.34
N ASN A 81 -2.53 -12.27 12.96
CA ASN A 81 -2.76 -13.28 11.91
C ASN A 81 -3.19 -12.66 10.57
N ILE A 82 -2.55 -11.57 10.15
CA ILE A 82 -2.87 -10.82 8.93
C ILE A 82 -1.83 -11.13 7.86
N ARG A 83 -2.28 -11.59 6.69
CA ARG A 83 -1.44 -11.79 5.50
C ARG A 83 -1.42 -10.53 4.66
N LEU A 84 -0.24 -10.08 4.26
CA LEU A 84 -0.04 -8.88 3.44
C LEU A 84 0.09 -9.23 1.96
N GLU A 85 -0.67 -8.53 1.13
CA GLU A 85 -0.64 -8.65 -0.33
C GLU A 85 -0.60 -7.26 -0.98
N TYR A 86 -0.27 -7.23 -2.28
CA TYR A 86 -0.15 -5.99 -3.04
C TYR A 86 -0.83 -6.10 -4.40
N ILE A 87 -1.44 -5.01 -4.86
CA ILE A 87 -1.93 -4.84 -6.22
C ILE A 87 -1.40 -3.53 -6.83
N GLY A 88 -1.38 -3.45 -8.14
CA GLY A 88 -0.88 -2.31 -8.92
C GLY A 88 0.45 -2.62 -9.61
N ARG A 89 1.00 -1.62 -10.30
CA ARG A 89 2.24 -1.73 -11.08
C ARG A 89 3.47 -1.65 -10.20
N GLN A 90 3.72 -2.69 -9.41
CA GLN A 90 4.83 -2.76 -8.46
C GLN A 90 6.19 -2.69 -9.16
N HIS A 91 6.30 -3.25 -10.36
CA HIS A 91 7.53 -3.28 -11.17
C HIS A 91 8.04 -1.89 -11.59
N GLU A 92 7.20 -0.85 -11.51
CA GLU A 92 7.60 0.53 -11.76
C GLU A 92 8.15 1.23 -10.51
N LEU A 93 8.03 0.62 -9.32
CA LEU A 93 8.56 1.17 -8.07
C LEU A 93 10.08 0.93 -7.99
N PRO A 94 10.83 1.73 -7.20
CA PRO A 94 12.26 1.50 -7.00
C PRO A 94 12.56 0.09 -6.46
N ASP A 95 13.64 -0.54 -6.90
CA ASP A 95 14.02 -1.91 -6.53
C ASP A 95 14.06 -2.12 -5.00
N SER A 96 14.63 -1.16 -4.27
CA SER A 96 14.68 -1.19 -2.80
C SER A 96 13.30 -1.21 -2.14
N VAL A 97 12.28 -0.64 -2.79
CA VAL A 97 10.89 -0.68 -2.33
C VAL A 97 10.29 -2.04 -2.65
N GLN A 98 10.52 -2.56 -3.87
CA GLN A 98 10.05 -3.89 -4.28
C GLN A 98 10.62 -4.98 -3.38
N GLU A 99 11.92 -4.95 -3.09
CA GLU A 99 12.58 -5.88 -2.16
C GLU A 99 11.95 -5.85 -0.77
N LYS A 100 11.65 -4.65 -0.24
CA LYS A 100 11.03 -4.50 1.06
C LYS A 100 9.58 -4.99 1.08
N MET A 101 8.85 -4.77 0.00
CA MET A 101 7.48 -5.27 -0.17
C MET A 101 7.48 -6.81 -0.20
N GLU A 102 8.37 -7.41 -0.99
CA GLU A 102 8.47 -8.87 -1.08
C GLU A 102 8.90 -9.50 0.25
N TRP A 103 9.86 -8.89 0.95
CA TRP A 103 10.23 -9.32 2.29
C TRP A 103 9.02 -9.31 3.24
N ALA A 104 8.23 -8.24 3.26
CA ALA A 104 7.06 -8.14 4.15
C ALA A 104 5.95 -9.14 3.77
N ARG A 105 5.73 -9.37 2.47
CA ARG A 105 4.79 -10.38 1.96
C ARG A 105 5.19 -11.78 2.42
N GLN A 106 6.45 -12.16 2.25
CA GLN A 106 6.97 -13.45 2.69
C GLN A 106 6.91 -13.62 4.21
N ALA A 107 7.26 -12.58 4.98
CA ALA A 107 7.23 -12.60 6.43
C ALA A 107 5.83 -12.79 7.03
N THR A 108 4.76 -12.51 6.26
CA THR A 108 3.37 -12.66 6.66
C THR A 108 2.62 -13.78 5.92
N ALA A 109 3.28 -14.49 5.01
CA ALA A 109 2.66 -15.48 4.11
C ALA A 109 2.02 -16.66 4.86
N HIS A 110 2.53 -16.99 6.04
CA HIS A 110 2.02 -18.09 6.87
C HIS A 110 0.70 -17.74 7.61
N ASN A 111 0.31 -16.45 7.65
CA ASN A 111 -0.91 -16.02 8.30
C ASN A 111 -2.14 -16.45 7.51
N THR A 112 -3.17 -16.91 8.22
CA THR A 112 -4.39 -17.51 7.66
C THR A 112 -5.66 -16.69 7.94
N GLY A 113 -5.53 -15.59 8.67
CA GLY A 113 -6.65 -14.71 9.01
C GLY A 113 -6.97 -13.70 7.91
N MET A 114 -7.10 -12.43 8.27
CA MET A 114 -7.43 -11.38 7.30
C MET A 114 -6.34 -11.21 6.24
N VAL A 115 -6.74 -11.02 4.98
CA VAL A 115 -5.86 -10.56 3.91
C VAL A 115 -5.90 -9.03 3.84
N LEU A 116 -4.77 -8.39 4.12
CA LEU A 116 -4.58 -6.95 3.92
C LEU A 116 -3.92 -6.70 2.58
N THR A 117 -4.62 -6.07 1.65
CA THR A 117 -4.09 -5.72 0.33
C THR A 117 -3.77 -4.23 0.26
N LEU A 118 -2.55 -3.87 -0.10
CA LEU A 118 -2.16 -2.50 -0.36
C LEU A 118 -2.14 -2.23 -1.88
N ALA A 119 -2.97 -1.30 -2.35
CA ALA A 119 -2.95 -0.83 -3.72
C ALA A 119 -1.88 0.27 -3.86
N LEU A 120 -0.78 -0.04 -4.56
CA LEU A 120 0.40 0.79 -4.75
C LEU A 120 0.69 1.00 -6.23
N ASN A 121 0.86 2.26 -6.64
CA ASN A 121 0.95 2.62 -8.06
C ASN A 121 -0.20 1.99 -8.86
N TYR A 122 -1.41 2.08 -8.28
CA TYR A 122 -2.61 1.41 -8.77
C TYR A 122 -3.53 2.36 -9.52
N SER A 123 -4.14 1.85 -10.58
CA SER A 123 -5.25 2.45 -11.29
C SER A 123 -6.11 1.34 -11.88
N ALA A 124 -7.42 1.34 -11.61
CA ALA A 124 -8.35 0.36 -12.17
C ALA A 124 -8.36 0.37 -13.70
N ARG A 125 -8.19 1.56 -14.33
CA ARG A 125 -8.10 1.66 -15.80
C ARG A 125 -6.86 0.97 -16.36
N SER A 126 -5.71 1.18 -15.72
CA SER A 126 -4.46 0.52 -16.11
C SER A 126 -4.53 -0.98 -15.87
N GLU A 127 -5.11 -1.42 -14.77
CA GLU A 127 -5.30 -2.84 -14.46
C GLU A 127 -6.13 -3.55 -15.52
N LEU A 128 -7.24 -2.96 -15.99
CA LEU A 128 -8.05 -3.50 -17.07
C LEU A 128 -7.28 -3.61 -18.38
N VAL A 129 -6.49 -2.58 -18.72
CA VAL A 129 -5.66 -2.59 -19.94
C VAL A 129 -4.58 -3.67 -19.85
N ASP A 130 -3.91 -3.78 -18.68
CA ASP A 130 -2.87 -4.79 -18.45
C ASP A 130 -3.44 -6.21 -18.50
N ALA A 131 -4.65 -6.43 -17.94
CA ALA A 131 -5.36 -7.70 -18.02
C ALA A 131 -5.72 -8.06 -19.48
N PHE A 132 -6.20 -7.09 -20.25
CA PHE A 132 -6.49 -7.30 -21.68
C PHE A 132 -5.22 -7.68 -22.46
N HIS A 133 -4.10 -6.99 -22.25
CA HIS A 133 -2.84 -7.34 -22.87
C HIS A 133 -2.36 -8.75 -22.50
N ALA A 134 -2.55 -9.15 -21.24
CA ALA A 134 -2.21 -10.50 -20.79
C ALA A 134 -3.07 -11.57 -21.49
N LEU A 135 -4.37 -11.33 -21.63
CA LEU A 135 -5.29 -12.22 -22.36
C LEU A 135 -4.89 -12.36 -23.83
N VAL A 136 -4.60 -11.24 -24.52
CA VAL A 136 -4.16 -11.27 -25.93
C VAL A 136 -2.87 -12.09 -26.09
N LYS A 137 -1.89 -11.89 -25.22
CA LYS A 137 -0.64 -12.68 -25.25
C LYS A 137 -0.87 -14.17 -25.00
N SER A 138 -1.81 -14.51 -24.12
CA SER A 138 -2.16 -15.91 -23.83
C SER A 138 -2.88 -16.58 -24.99
N ALA A 139 -3.77 -15.85 -25.69
CA ALA A 139 -4.52 -16.36 -26.83
C ALA A 139 -3.67 -16.50 -28.11
N ALA A 140 -2.54 -15.82 -28.20
CA ALA A 140 -1.61 -15.87 -29.34
C ALA A 140 -0.55 -16.99 -29.22
N ARG A 141 -0.60 -17.78 -28.17
CA ARG A 141 0.24 -18.98 -27.95
C ARG A 141 -0.53 -20.25 -28.28
#